data_e8f5dd07ccc062b5ee0f6b1765545dd7
#
_entry.id   e8f5dd07ccc062b5ee0f6b1765545dd7
#
_cell.length_a   1.000
_cell.length_b   1.000
_cell.length_c   1.000
_cell.angle_alpha   90.00
_cell.angle_beta   90.00
_cell.angle_gamma   90.00
#
_symmetry.space_group_name_H-M   'P 1'
#
loop_
_entity.id
_entity.type
_entity.pdbx_description
1 polymer ?
#
loop_
_entity_poly.entity_id
_entity_poly.type
_entity_poly.pdbx_seq_one_letter_code
_entity_poly.pdbx_strand_id
1 'polypeptide(L)'
;MKITSLSSGSKGNCMLVECGNTNILIDTGLSMKKMNEKLLMSKGIDLDDINFIFTSHSHSDHIQSLHSIHNNYEHIEFIMNDDVYQTIKDKLKAVDFDRLEIHKVGSYFYDDITVSPFELEHDKPTLGFKIVESETNESLVFISDNGMLPYKFRDLTQLFNATYYAIESNYDEYQQYTDTTRNELLKRRVLSTKGHSSNFNAIEKACMMVGTNTKGVMFHHLSEHCNSEEVAKTSHTSYMATWGKIRMFKNVNIVYARQNEIIDL
;
A
#
# COMPACT_ATOMS: atom_id res chain seq x y z
N MET A 1 -16.81 -1.95 1.76
CA MET A 1 -15.33 -2.13 1.90
C MET A 1 -14.85 -1.45 3.17
N LYS A 2 -13.96 -2.09 3.98
CA LYS A 2 -13.27 -1.48 5.13
C LYS A 2 -11.77 -1.63 4.95
N ILE A 3 -11.00 -0.65 5.38
CA ILE A 3 -9.54 -0.60 5.16
C ILE A 3 -8.88 -0.28 6.48
N THR A 4 -7.95 -1.13 6.91
CA THR A 4 -7.23 -0.97 8.18
C THR A 4 -5.73 -1.14 7.95
N SER A 5 -4.94 -0.11 8.19
CA SER A 5 -3.50 -0.26 8.31
C SER A 5 -3.17 -0.92 9.64
N LEU A 6 -2.59 -2.10 9.61
CA LEU A 6 -2.09 -2.77 10.81
C LEU A 6 -0.72 -2.25 11.22
N SER A 7 0.08 -1.81 10.26
CA SER A 7 1.37 -1.14 10.46
C SER A 7 1.83 -0.53 9.13
N SER A 8 2.50 0.60 9.18
CA SER A 8 3.01 1.25 7.98
C SER A 8 4.30 2.02 8.25
N GLY A 9 5.35 1.70 7.51
CA GLY A 9 6.68 2.32 7.59
C GLY A 9 7.82 1.33 7.38
N SER A 10 9.06 1.80 7.44
CA SER A 10 10.28 1.04 7.08
C SER A 10 10.58 -0.20 7.96
N LYS A 11 9.78 -0.48 8.99
CA LYS A 11 9.96 -1.65 9.88
C LYS A 11 8.87 -2.71 9.68
N GLY A 12 7.99 -2.51 8.73
CA GLY A 12 6.98 -3.49 8.35
C GLY A 12 5.64 -2.87 7.98
N ASN A 13 5.17 -3.26 6.81
CA ASN A 13 3.94 -2.82 6.20
C ASN A 13 2.94 -3.97 6.15
N CYS A 14 1.71 -3.70 6.55
CA CYS A 14 0.61 -4.65 6.46
C CYS A 14 -0.72 -3.89 6.51
N MET A 15 -1.56 -4.08 5.51
CA MET A 15 -2.89 -3.47 5.42
C MET A 15 -3.94 -4.57 5.25
N LEU A 16 -4.99 -4.52 6.06
CA LEU A 16 -6.17 -5.37 5.92
C LEU A 16 -7.22 -4.63 5.07
N VAL A 17 -7.81 -5.34 4.12
CA VAL A 17 -8.96 -4.89 3.33
C VAL A 17 -10.06 -5.93 3.47
N GLU A 18 -11.22 -5.51 3.96
CA GLU A 18 -12.40 -6.35 4.16
C GLU A 18 -13.44 -6.00 3.08
N CYS A 19 -13.81 -6.98 2.26
CA CYS A 19 -14.79 -6.85 1.16
C CYS A 19 -15.82 -7.98 1.27
N GLY A 20 -17.04 -7.66 1.74
CA GLY A 20 -18.05 -8.70 1.99
C GLY A 20 -17.53 -9.77 2.96
N ASN A 21 -17.41 -11.00 2.48
CA ASN A 21 -16.85 -12.13 3.24
C ASN A 21 -15.36 -12.38 2.96
N THR A 22 -14.73 -11.53 2.15
CA THR A 22 -13.35 -11.70 1.71
C THR A 22 -12.42 -10.77 2.48
N ASN A 23 -11.42 -11.34 3.16
CA ASN A 23 -10.37 -10.63 3.88
C ASN A 23 -9.04 -10.73 3.10
N ILE A 24 -8.44 -9.57 2.83
CA ILE A 24 -7.22 -9.44 2.05
C ILE A 24 -6.15 -8.79 2.90
N LEU A 25 -4.94 -9.34 2.93
CA LEU A 25 -3.76 -8.60 3.39
C LEU A 25 -2.98 -8.06 2.19
N ILE A 26 -2.66 -6.78 2.22
CA ILE A 26 -1.68 -6.19 1.32
C ILE A 26 -0.37 -6.05 2.10
N ASP A 27 0.65 -6.76 1.63
CA ASP A 27 1.95 -6.94 2.26
C ASP A 27 1.95 -7.64 3.63
N THR A 28 3.04 -8.30 3.94
CA THR A 28 3.23 -9.12 5.15
C THR A 28 4.55 -8.80 5.84
N GLY A 29 4.85 -7.51 5.94
CA GLY A 29 6.11 -6.99 6.49
C GLY A 29 6.23 -7.08 8.02
N LEU A 30 5.26 -7.65 8.70
CA LEU A 30 5.29 -7.95 10.14
C LEU A 30 5.61 -9.42 10.39
N SER A 31 6.11 -9.76 11.59
CA SER A 31 6.15 -11.17 12.00
C SER A 31 4.72 -11.72 12.14
N MET A 32 4.53 -13.03 11.86
CA MET A 32 3.22 -13.70 11.98
C MET A 32 2.56 -13.44 13.34
N LYS A 33 3.33 -13.52 14.42
CA LYS A 33 2.83 -13.24 15.77
C LYS A 33 2.25 -11.83 15.90
N LYS A 34 3.00 -10.81 15.48
CA LYS A 34 2.54 -9.41 15.51
C LYS A 34 1.33 -9.18 14.60
N MET A 35 1.30 -9.85 13.47
CA MET A 35 0.18 -9.74 12.52
C MET A 35 -1.09 -10.30 13.14
N ASN A 36 -1.06 -11.52 13.71
CA ASN A 36 -2.19 -12.11 14.41
C ASN A 36 -2.65 -11.26 15.61
N GLU A 37 -1.72 -10.77 16.44
CA GLU A 37 -2.06 -9.87 17.54
C GLU A 37 -2.82 -8.63 17.05
N LYS A 38 -2.39 -8.02 15.96
CA LYS A 38 -3.03 -6.81 15.41
C LYS A 38 -4.38 -7.10 14.73
N LEU A 39 -4.50 -8.21 14.01
CA LEU A 39 -5.78 -8.66 13.43
C LEU A 39 -6.80 -8.93 14.54
N LEU A 40 -6.40 -9.65 15.59
CA LEU A 40 -7.26 -9.94 16.72
C LEU A 40 -7.70 -8.66 17.46
N MET A 41 -6.76 -7.75 17.72
CA MET A 41 -7.02 -6.48 18.41
C MET A 41 -7.92 -5.53 17.59
N SER A 42 -7.77 -5.50 16.27
CA SER A 42 -8.51 -4.57 15.41
C SER A 42 -9.89 -5.07 15.03
N LYS A 43 -10.01 -6.35 14.68
CA LYS A 43 -11.21 -6.91 14.05
C LYS A 43 -11.71 -8.21 14.71
N GLY A 44 -10.97 -8.78 15.66
CA GLY A 44 -11.32 -10.06 16.29
C GLY A 44 -11.13 -11.27 15.37
N ILE A 45 -10.31 -11.12 14.32
CA ILE A 45 -9.96 -12.19 13.35
C ILE A 45 -8.48 -12.55 13.48
N ASP A 46 -8.05 -13.61 12.81
CA ASP A 46 -6.65 -14.02 12.73
C ASP A 46 -6.27 -14.43 11.28
N LEU A 47 -5.09 -15.04 11.11
CA LEU A 47 -4.64 -15.44 9.77
C LEU A 47 -5.47 -16.59 9.17
N ASP A 48 -6.22 -17.36 9.97
CA ASP A 48 -7.14 -18.38 9.45
C ASP A 48 -8.36 -17.77 8.75
N ASP A 49 -8.67 -16.49 9.03
CA ASP A 49 -9.75 -15.74 8.39
C ASP A 49 -9.32 -15.00 7.12
N ILE A 50 -8.04 -15.05 6.74
CA ILE A 50 -7.52 -14.35 5.55
C ILE A 50 -7.67 -15.23 4.31
N ASN A 51 -8.25 -14.66 3.25
CA ASN A 51 -8.46 -15.35 1.97
C ASN A 51 -7.32 -15.10 1.00
N PHE A 52 -6.82 -13.85 0.93
CA PHE A 52 -5.83 -13.43 -0.05
C PHE A 52 -4.68 -12.64 0.58
N ILE A 53 -3.49 -12.81 -0.01
CA ILE A 53 -2.34 -11.94 0.24
C ILE A 53 -1.87 -11.36 -1.10
N PHE A 54 -1.91 -10.03 -1.21
CA PHE A 54 -1.35 -9.29 -2.32
C PHE A 54 -0.02 -8.69 -1.91
N THR A 55 1.04 -8.95 -2.66
CA THR A 55 2.38 -8.50 -2.32
C THR A 55 2.85 -7.46 -3.33
N SER A 56 3.17 -6.28 -2.84
CA SER A 56 3.60 -5.16 -3.67
C SER A 56 4.98 -5.40 -4.29
N HIS A 57 5.99 -5.72 -3.49
CA HIS A 57 7.37 -5.95 -3.96
C HIS A 57 8.21 -6.75 -2.95
N SER A 58 9.48 -7.03 -3.30
CA SER A 58 10.33 -7.99 -2.58
C SER A 58 11.17 -7.40 -1.42
N HIS A 59 11.00 -6.13 -1.02
CA HIS A 59 11.70 -5.61 0.15
C HIS A 59 11.25 -6.30 1.45
N SER A 60 12.16 -6.45 2.39
CA SER A 60 11.95 -7.25 3.61
C SER A 60 10.80 -6.73 4.49
N ASP A 61 10.58 -5.44 4.52
CA ASP A 61 9.49 -4.79 5.26
C ASP A 61 8.12 -4.94 4.58
N HIS A 62 8.05 -5.65 3.44
CA HIS A 62 6.82 -6.03 2.75
C HIS A 62 6.58 -7.54 2.72
N ILE A 63 7.64 -8.37 2.83
CA ILE A 63 7.55 -9.83 2.67
C ILE A 63 8.06 -10.63 3.88
N GLN A 64 8.28 -10.03 5.04
CA GLN A 64 8.94 -10.67 6.19
C GLN A 64 8.34 -12.04 6.54
N SER A 65 7.03 -12.17 6.55
CA SER A 65 6.32 -13.41 6.91
C SER A 65 5.73 -14.17 5.73
N LEU A 66 5.87 -13.67 4.50
CA LEU A 66 5.19 -14.21 3.32
C LEU A 66 5.39 -15.72 3.15
N HIS A 67 6.65 -16.17 3.14
CA HIS A 67 6.98 -17.60 2.99
C HIS A 67 6.47 -18.44 4.17
N SER A 68 6.48 -17.88 5.39
CA SER A 68 5.99 -18.61 6.57
C SER A 68 4.47 -18.76 6.53
N ILE A 69 3.75 -17.73 6.07
CA ILE A 69 2.29 -17.83 5.91
C ILE A 69 1.95 -18.85 4.83
N HIS A 70 2.60 -18.78 3.67
CA HIS A 70 2.40 -19.76 2.60
C HIS A 70 2.59 -21.20 3.09
N ASN A 71 3.60 -21.43 3.94
CA ASN A 71 3.93 -22.76 4.45
C ASN A 71 2.99 -23.30 5.55
N ASN A 72 2.19 -22.45 6.18
CA ASN A 72 1.36 -22.84 7.34
C ASN A 72 -0.15 -22.68 7.08
N TYR A 73 -0.57 -21.92 6.06
CA TYR A 73 -1.97 -21.64 5.74
C TYR A 73 -2.26 -22.05 4.29
N GLU A 74 -2.81 -23.27 4.12
CA GLU A 74 -3.01 -23.86 2.78
C GLU A 74 -4.17 -23.25 2.00
N HIS A 75 -5.11 -22.59 2.68
CA HIS A 75 -6.30 -21.98 2.08
C HIS A 75 -6.05 -20.57 1.51
N ILE A 76 -4.95 -19.91 1.89
CA ILE A 76 -4.67 -18.54 1.44
C ILE A 76 -4.13 -18.56 0.01
N GLU A 77 -4.71 -17.71 -0.84
CA GLU A 77 -4.23 -17.45 -2.20
C GLU A 77 -3.33 -16.20 -2.25
N PHE A 78 -2.39 -16.19 -3.18
CA PHE A 78 -1.36 -15.15 -3.25
C PHE A 78 -1.31 -14.52 -4.64
N ILE A 79 -1.25 -13.18 -4.69
CA ILE A 79 -0.92 -12.41 -5.89
C ILE A 79 0.39 -11.69 -5.66
N MET A 80 1.38 -11.91 -6.53
CA MET A 80 2.71 -11.30 -6.46
C MET A 80 3.34 -11.18 -7.83
N ASN A 81 4.43 -10.41 -7.95
CA ASN A 81 5.26 -10.42 -9.16
C ASN A 81 6.34 -11.51 -9.11
N ASP A 82 7.00 -11.76 -10.25
CA ASP A 82 8.05 -12.79 -10.35
C ASP A 82 9.26 -12.50 -9.43
N ASP A 83 9.66 -11.24 -9.22
CA ASP A 83 10.77 -10.88 -8.33
C ASP A 83 10.48 -11.29 -6.87
N VAL A 84 9.24 -11.11 -6.41
CA VAL A 84 8.81 -11.60 -5.09
C VAL A 84 8.90 -13.13 -5.03
N TYR A 85 8.33 -13.82 -6.02
CA TYR A 85 8.38 -15.28 -6.08
C TYR A 85 9.82 -15.80 -6.07
N GLN A 86 10.70 -15.27 -6.93
CA GLN A 86 12.12 -15.68 -6.97
C GLN A 86 12.82 -15.44 -5.63
N THR A 87 12.43 -14.42 -4.86
CA THR A 87 13.02 -14.12 -3.56
C THR A 87 12.63 -15.14 -2.48
N ILE A 88 11.43 -15.73 -2.56
CA ILE A 88 10.91 -16.61 -1.51
C ILE A 88 10.90 -18.09 -1.86
N LYS A 89 10.97 -18.46 -3.15
CA LYS A 89 10.75 -19.84 -3.64
C LYS A 89 11.56 -20.93 -2.92
N ASP A 90 12.83 -20.65 -2.60
CA ASP A 90 13.70 -21.61 -1.92
C ASP A 90 13.33 -21.83 -0.43
N LYS A 91 12.43 -21.00 0.11
CA LYS A 91 11.92 -21.11 1.48
C LYS A 91 10.54 -21.76 1.55
N LEU A 92 9.92 -22.01 0.40
CA LEU A 92 8.62 -22.66 0.33
C LEU A 92 8.78 -24.17 0.53
N LYS A 93 7.96 -24.79 1.38
CA LYS A 93 7.97 -26.25 1.62
C LYS A 93 7.49 -27.04 0.39
N ALA A 94 6.49 -26.49 -0.30
CA ALA A 94 5.99 -26.98 -1.58
C ALA A 94 5.48 -25.78 -2.36
N VAL A 95 5.60 -25.82 -3.68
CA VAL A 95 5.04 -24.79 -4.56
C VAL A 95 3.72 -25.33 -5.08
N ASP A 96 2.64 -24.71 -4.63
CA ASP A 96 1.29 -24.95 -5.16
C ASP A 96 0.93 -23.77 -6.08
N PHE A 97 1.04 -24.01 -7.40
CA PHE A 97 0.74 -22.99 -8.39
C PHE A 97 -0.75 -22.65 -8.51
N ASP A 98 -1.65 -23.49 -7.97
CA ASP A 98 -3.08 -23.18 -7.94
C ASP A 98 -3.39 -22.04 -6.96
N ARG A 99 -2.50 -21.80 -5.98
CA ARG A 99 -2.60 -20.71 -5.00
C ARG A 99 -1.68 -19.52 -5.28
N LEU A 100 -0.82 -19.60 -6.29
CA LEU A 100 0.18 -18.58 -6.60
C LEU A 100 -0.11 -17.93 -7.95
N GLU A 101 -0.78 -16.78 -7.93
CA GLU A 101 -0.91 -15.94 -9.12
C GLU A 101 0.32 -15.02 -9.25
N ILE A 102 1.24 -15.43 -10.12
CA ILE A 102 2.37 -14.59 -10.52
C ILE A 102 1.85 -13.62 -11.57
N HIS A 103 1.83 -12.33 -11.24
CA HIS A 103 1.22 -11.28 -12.05
C HIS A 103 1.68 -11.35 -13.52
N LYS A 104 0.69 -11.56 -14.36
CA LYS A 104 0.75 -11.33 -15.81
C LYS A 104 -0.27 -10.23 -16.07
N VAL A 105 -0.02 -9.29 -16.94
CA VAL A 105 -0.93 -8.17 -17.25
C VAL A 105 -2.41 -8.63 -17.30
N GLY A 106 -3.29 -8.02 -16.52
CA GLY A 106 -4.72 -8.32 -16.51
C GLY A 106 -5.39 -8.09 -15.16
N SER A 107 -6.69 -8.37 -15.13
CA SER A 107 -7.49 -8.36 -13.89
C SER A 107 -7.85 -9.80 -13.52
N TYR A 108 -7.90 -10.05 -12.22
CA TYR A 108 -8.32 -11.31 -11.63
C TYR A 108 -9.71 -11.12 -11.03
N PHE A 109 -10.58 -12.11 -11.24
CA PHE A 109 -11.98 -12.05 -10.84
C PHE A 109 -12.26 -13.16 -9.83
N TYR A 110 -12.74 -12.78 -8.67
CA TYR A 110 -13.19 -13.65 -7.59
C TYR A 110 -14.63 -13.30 -7.24
N ASP A 111 -15.33 -14.13 -6.47
CA ASP A 111 -16.75 -13.93 -6.20
C ASP A 111 -17.07 -12.54 -5.63
N ASP A 112 -16.35 -12.12 -4.60
CA ASP A 112 -16.60 -10.86 -3.89
C ASP A 112 -15.75 -9.68 -4.40
N ILE A 113 -14.69 -9.93 -5.18
CA ILE A 113 -13.74 -8.90 -5.59
C ILE A 113 -13.24 -9.06 -7.03
N THR A 114 -12.90 -7.93 -7.61
CA THR A 114 -12.03 -7.86 -8.78
C THR A 114 -10.74 -7.14 -8.39
N VAL A 115 -9.58 -7.74 -8.67
CA VAL A 115 -8.28 -7.10 -8.45
C VAL A 115 -7.56 -6.87 -9.77
N SER A 116 -7.05 -5.66 -9.96
CA SER A 116 -6.27 -5.24 -11.12
C SER A 116 -4.93 -4.72 -10.64
N PRO A 117 -3.88 -5.56 -10.62
CA PRO A 117 -2.52 -5.12 -10.36
C PRO A 117 -2.02 -4.20 -11.47
N PHE A 118 -1.18 -3.22 -11.12
CA PHE A 118 -0.53 -2.34 -12.07
C PHE A 118 0.91 -2.04 -11.64
N GLU A 119 1.79 -1.81 -12.60
CA GLU A 119 3.22 -1.57 -12.32
C GLU A 119 3.45 -0.16 -11.78
N LEU A 120 4.36 -0.07 -10.80
CA LEU A 120 4.86 1.16 -10.21
C LEU A 120 6.38 1.28 -10.43
N GLU A 121 6.87 2.52 -10.46
CA GLU A 121 8.31 2.82 -10.60
C GLU A 121 9.00 2.78 -9.23
N HIS A 122 9.80 1.75 -9.01
CA HIS A 122 10.63 1.59 -7.81
C HIS A 122 11.97 0.94 -8.14
N ASP A 123 12.88 0.81 -7.16
CA ASP A 123 14.18 0.14 -7.35
C ASP A 123 14.04 -1.40 -7.45
N LYS A 124 12.88 -1.94 -7.08
CA LYS A 124 12.42 -3.30 -7.33
C LYS A 124 11.16 -3.30 -8.18
N PRO A 125 10.89 -4.35 -8.97
CA PRO A 125 9.59 -4.52 -9.61
C PRO A 125 8.47 -4.43 -8.57
N THR A 126 7.61 -3.43 -8.71
CA THR A 126 6.59 -3.08 -7.71
C THR A 126 5.21 -3.05 -8.33
N LEU A 127 4.23 -3.61 -7.62
CA LEU A 127 2.81 -3.59 -7.98
C LEU A 127 2.03 -2.63 -7.07
N GLY A 128 1.20 -1.81 -7.69
CA GLY A 128 0.02 -1.25 -7.06
C GLY A 128 -1.19 -2.13 -7.32
N PHE A 129 -2.27 -1.92 -6.59
CA PHE A 129 -3.49 -2.71 -6.72
C PHE A 129 -4.72 -1.81 -6.80
N LYS A 130 -5.59 -2.06 -7.79
CA LYS A 130 -6.98 -1.61 -7.72
C LYS A 130 -7.84 -2.81 -7.32
N ILE A 131 -8.56 -2.68 -6.21
CA ILE A 131 -9.48 -3.69 -5.69
C ILE A 131 -10.88 -3.10 -5.77
N VAL A 132 -11.81 -3.85 -6.34
CA VAL A 132 -13.23 -3.47 -6.44
C VAL A 132 -14.06 -4.54 -5.75
N GLU A 133 -14.89 -4.14 -4.79
CA GLU A 133 -15.87 -5.00 -4.14
C GLU A 133 -17.09 -5.18 -5.04
N SER A 134 -17.46 -6.42 -5.34
CA SER A 134 -18.47 -6.73 -6.36
C SER A 134 -19.87 -6.25 -5.97
N GLU A 135 -20.25 -6.36 -4.71
CA GLU A 135 -21.60 -6.03 -4.23
C GLU A 135 -21.85 -4.51 -4.20
N THR A 136 -20.91 -3.74 -3.62
CA THR A 136 -21.07 -2.30 -3.40
C THR A 136 -20.50 -1.44 -4.51
N ASN A 137 -19.65 -2.03 -5.37
CA ASN A 137 -18.82 -1.34 -6.35
C ASN A 137 -17.87 -0.29 -5.72
N GLU A 138 -17.63 -0.39 -4.40
CA GLU A 138 -16.58 0.40 -3.75
C GLU A 138 -15.21 -0.08 -4.20
N SER A 139 -14.27 0.83 -4.29
CA SER A 139 -12.94 0.51 -4.80
C SER A 139 -11.83 1.15 -3.98
N LEU A 140 -10.74 0.40 -3.78
CA LEU A 140 -9.48 0.87 -3.23
C LEU A 140 -8.41 0.91 -4.32
N VAL A 141 -7.67 2.00 -4.37
CA VAL A 141 -6.40 2.10 -5.12
C VAL A 141 -5.26 2.18 -4.11
N PHE A 142 -4.40 1.17 -4.12
CA PHE A 142 -3.21 1.06 -3.27
C PHE A 142 -1.95 1.38 -4.08
N ILE A 143 -1.17 2.36 -3.61
CA ILE A 143 0.09 2.82 -4.20
C ILE A 143 1.12 2.97 -3.09
N SER A 144 2.12 2.08 -3.06
CA SER A 144 3.23 2.12 -2.10
C SER A 144 4.57 2.11 -2.83
N ASP A 145 5.61 2.60 -2.18
CA ASP A 145 7.00 2.55 -2.63
C ASP A 145 7.15 2.98 -4.09
N ASN A 146 6.90 4.25 -4.33
CA ASN A 146 6.88 4.78 -5.68
C ASN A 146 7.33 6.26 -5.68
N GLY A 147 8.48 6.54 -6.25
CA GLY A 147 9.04 7.89 -6.28
C GLY A 147 8.22 8.85 -7.15
N MET A 148 8.05 8.53 -8.41
CA MET A 148 7.19 9.29 -9.33
C MET A 148 6.18 8.36 -9.98
N LEU A 149 4.98 8.88 -10.25
CA LEU A 149 4.04 8.17 -11.11
C LEU A 149 4.65 8.02 -12.51
N PRO A 150 4.58 6.82 -13.12
CA PRO A 150 5.12 6.61 -14.45
C PRO A 150 4.54 7.61 -15.45
N TYR A 151 5.31 8.03 -16.44
CA TYR A 151 4.84 8.87 -17.56
C TYR A 151 3.62 8.27 -18.27
N LYS A 152 3.44 6.95 -18.19
CA LYS A 152 2.28 6.20 -18.67
C LYS A 152 1.03 6.32 -17.79
N PHE A 153 1.06 7.15 -16.74
CA PHE A 153 -0.08 7.32 -15.82
C PHE A 153 -1.37 7.80 -16.53
N ARG A 154 -1.24 8.36 -17.72
CA ARG A 154 -2.42 8.68 -18.56
C ARG A 154 -3.22 7.46 -18.98
N ASP A 155 -2.60 6.27 -19.03
CA ASP A 155 -3.28 5.00 -19.33
C ASP A 155 -3.98 4.40 -18.11
N LEU A 156 -3.76 4.99 -16.91
CA LEU A 156 -4.34 4.56 -15.65
C LEU A 156 -5.60 5.34 -15.26
N THR A 157 -6.37 5.83 -16.24
CA THR A 157 -7.67 6.53 -15.99
C THR A 157 -8.63 5.69 -15.15
N GLN A 158 -8.49 4.35 -15.20
CA GLN A 158 -9.21 3.42 -14.35
C GLN A 158 -8.95 3.61 -12.85
N LEU A 159 -7.86 4.29 -12.45
CA LEU A 159 -7.55 4.58 -11.04
C LEU A 159 -8.21 5.86 -10.52
N PHE A 160 -8.76 6.68 -11.40
CA PHE A 160 -9.40 7.94 -11.01
C PHE A 160 -10.79 7.69 -10.41
N ASN A 161 -11.18 8.59 -9.50
CA ASN A 161 -12.49 8.61 -8.85
C ASN A 161 -12.83 7.30 -8.12
N ALA A 162 -11.81 6.60 -7.58
CA ALA A 162 -12.02 5.46 -6.69
C ALA A 162 -12.62 5.90 -5.35
N THR A 163 -13.23 4.95 -4.64
CA THR A 163 -13.88 5.23 -3.34
C THR A 163 -12.84 5.53 -2.27
N TYR A 164 -11.75 4.78 -2.26
CA TYR A 164 -10.66 4.90 -1.30
C TYR A 164 -9.30 4.89 -1.98
N TYR A 165 -8.35 5.58 -1.37
CA TYR A 165 -6.96 5.59 -1.78
C TYR A 165 -6.05 5.31 -0.59
N ALA A 166 -5.05 4.47 -0.79
CA ALA A 166 -3.88 4.34 0.08
C ALA A 166 -2.65 4.77 -0.73
N ILE A 167 -2.03 5.88 -0.36
CA ILE A 167 -0.95 6.52 -1.13
C ILE A 167 0.25 6.73 -0.24
N GLU A 168 1.44 6.33 -0.70
CA GLU A 168 2.68 6.60 -0.01
C GLU A 168 2.93 8.11 0.16
N SER A 169 3.32 8.51 1.40
CA SER A 169 3.80 9.85 1.75
C SER A 169 5.02 9.73 2.66
N ASN A 170 6.16 9.34 2.07
CA ASN A 170 7.31 8.86 2.84
C ASN A 170 8.04 9.97 3.55
N TYR A 171 8.41 11.05 2.88
CA TYR A 171 9.31 12.04 3.44
C TYR A 171 8.87 13.49 3.19
N ASP A 172 9.27 14.37 4.11
CA ASP A 172 9.30 15.81 3.91
C ASP A 172 10.60 16.19 3.18
N GLU A 173 10.50 17.00 2.14
CA GLU A 173 11.64 17.36 1.29
C GLU A 173 12.75 18.06 2.08
N TYR A 174 12.38 19.01 2.94
CA TYR A 174 13.36 19.76 3.74
C TYR A 174 14.06 18.85 4.75
N GLN A 175 13.30 18.02 5.47
CA GLN A 175 13.88 17.09 6.45
C GLN A 175 14.79 16.06 5.75
N GLN A 176 14.36 15.50 4.62
CA GLN A 176 15.17 14.54 3.87
C GLN A 176 16.47 15.15 3.35
N TYR A 177 16.42 16.40 2.88
CA TYR A 177 17.59 17.09 2.37
C TYR A 177 18.59 17.46 3.48
N THR A 178 18.08 17.93 4.62
CA THR A 178 18.90 18.42 5.74
C THR A 178 19.32 17.34 6.74
N ASP A 179 18.77 16.13 6.66
CA ASP A 179 19.14 15.03 7.55
C ASP A 179 20.65 14.73 7.45
N THR A 180 21.32 14.76 8.59
CA THR A 180 22.76 14.46 8.72
C THR A 180 23.04 13.04 9.18
N THR A 181 22.01 12.27 9.54
CA THR A 181 22.16 10.90 10.06
C THR A 181 22.20 9.85 8.96
N ARG A 182 21.58 10.13 7.82
CA ARG A 182 21.56 9.26 6.63
C ARG A 182 22.76 9.53 5.74
N ASN A 183 23.38 8.46 5.24
CA ASN A 183 24.44 8.61 4.25
C ASN A 183 23.90 9.11 2.88
N GLU A 184 24.78 9.72 2.10
CA GLU A 184 24.40 10.34 0.83
C GLU A 184 23.85 9.34 -0.22
N LEU A 185 24.27 8.07 -0.18
CA LEU A 185 23.75 7.04 -1.09
C LEU A 185 22.29 6.72 -0.78
N LEU A 186 21.93 6.60 0.50
CA LEU A 186 20.55 6.39 0.93
C LEU A 186 19.67 7.60 0.57
N LYS A 187 20.17 8.82 0.82
CA LYS A 187 19.44 10.03 0.43
C LYS A 187 19.14 10.08 -1.06
N ARG A 188 20.15 9.83 -1.90
CA ARG A 188 19.99 9.80 -3.37
C ARG A 188 19.00 8.73 -3.81
N ARG A 189 19.04 7.54 -3.18
CA ARG A 189 18.07 6.48 -3.46
C ARG A 189 16.64 6.95 -3.15
N VAL A 190 16.41 7.49 -1.95
CA VAL A 190 15.08 7.95 -1.50
C VAL A 190 14.55 9.06 -2.41
N LEU A 191 15.39 10.03 -2.76
CA LEU A 191 15.02 11.18 -3.61
C LEU A 191 14.92 10.87 -5.11
N SER A 192 15.29 9.67 -5.54
CA SER A 192 15.25 9.30 -6.96
C SER A 192 13.82 9.07 -7.45
N THR A 193 13.62 9.11 -8.77
CA THR A 193 12.33 8.75 -9.40
C THR A 193 11.88 7.32 -9.11
N LYS A 194 12.83 6.44 -8.73
CA LYS A 194 12.60 5.06 -8.29
C LYS A 194 12.72 4.90 -6.77
N GLY A 195 12.75 5.98 -6.02
CA GLY A 195 12.79 5.97 -4.56
C GLY A 195 11.40 5.96 -3.94
N HIS A 196 11.11 6.97 -3.16
CA HIS A 196 9.85 7.12 -2.43
C HIS A 196 9.15 8.44 -2.77
N SER A 197 7.88 8.54 -2.46
CA SER A 197 7.09 9.77 -2.61
C SER A 197 7.37 10.75 -1.49
N SER A 198 7.66 12.00 -1.84
CA SER A 198 7.59 13.09 -0.88
C SER A 198 6.15 13.41 -0.49
N ASN A 199 5.97 14.19 0.59
CA ASN A 199 4.66 14.71 0.97
C ASN A 199 4.01 15.51 -0.17
N PHE A 200 4.80 16.31 -0.88
CA PHE A 200 4.32 17.06 -2.05
C PHE A 200 3.82 16.14 -3.16
N ASN A 201 4.62 15.14 -3.55
CA ASN A 201 4.23 14.19 -4.60
C ASN A 201 3.00 13.35 -4.20
N ALA A 202 2.88 13.00 -2.91
CA ALA A 202 1.74 12.25 -2.39
C ALA A 202 0.43 13.01 -2.55
N ILE A 203 0.38 14.26 -2.09
CA ILE A 203 -0.84 15.09 -2.20
C ILE A 203 -1.14 15.48 -3.64
N GLU A 204 -0.13 15.67 -4.48
CA GLU A 204 -0.31 15.91 -5.92
C GLU A 204 -1.01 14.72 -6.58
N LYS A 205 -0.53 13.49 -6.33
CA LYS A 205 -1.18 12.24 -6.78
C LYS A 205 -2.64 12.17 -6.32
N ALA A 206 -2.89 12.43 -5.04
CA ALA A 206 -4.25 12.45 -4.50
C ALA A 206 -5.13 13.48 -5.22
N CYS A 207 -4.64 14.70 -5.42
CA CYS A 207 -5.36 15.76 -6.15
C CYS A 207 -5.65 15.42 -7.62
N MET A 208 -4.85 14.56 -8.24
CA MET A 208 -5.09 14.09 -9.61
C MET A 208 -6.18 13.02 -9.66
N MET A 209 -6.26 12.14 -8.66
CA MET A 209 -7.08 10.94 -8.70
C MET A 209 -8.43 11.08 -7.97
N VAL A 210 -8.48 11.88 -6.89
CA VAL A 210 -9.69 12.10 -6.10
C VAL A 210 -10.81 12.70 -6.95
N GLY A 211 -12.00 12.16 -6.80
CA GLY A 211 -13.20 12.61 -7.52
C GLY A 211 -14.45 12.60 -6.63
N THR A 212 -15.62 12.67 -7.25
CA THR A 212 -16.91 12.78 -6.56
C THR A 212 -17.30 11.52 -5.76
N ASN A 213 -16.78 10.35 -6.14
CA ASN A 213 -17.03 9.09 -5.45
C ASN A 213 -16.08 8.84 -4.28
N THR A 214 -15.02 9.65 -4.15
CA THR A 214 -13.98 9.42 -3.14
C THR A 214 -14.50 9.76 -1.75
N LYS A 215 -14.43 8.77 -0.86
CA LYS A 215 -14.82 8.86 0.56
C LYS A 215 -13.61 9.03 1.48
N GLY A 216 -12.46 8.43 1.12
CA GLY A 216 -11.29 8.46 1.99
C GLY A 216 -9.95 8.35 1.28
N VAL A 217 -8.92 8.93 1.91
CA VAL A 217 -7.52 8.83 1.52
C VAL A 217 -6.68 8.53 2.76
N MET A 218 -5.95 7.41 2.73
CA MET A 218 -4.94 7.07 3.71
C MET A 218 -3.56 7.39 3.14
N PHE A 219 -2.84 8.29 3.78
CA PHE A 219 -1.41 8.46 3.52
C PHE A 219 -0.63 7.49 4.40
N HIS A 220 0.26 6.71 3.80
CA HIS A 220 0.97 5.65 4.49
C HIS A 220 2.47 5.64 4.15
N HIS A 221 3.22 4.71 4.75
CA HIS A 221 4.66 4.55 4.59
C HIS A 221 5.47 5.79 4.99
N LEU A 222 5.03 6.50 6.06
CA LEU A 222 5.72 7.67 6.58
C LEU A 222 7.09 7.27 7.19
N SER A 223 8.13 8.00 6.82
CA SER A 223 9.48 7.82 7.37
C SER A 223 9.53 8.26 8.84
N GLU A 224 10.03 7.42 9.73
CA GLU A 224 10.24 7.79 11.15
C GLU A 224 11.32 8.86 11.35
N HIS A 225 12.22 9.07 10.37
CA HIS A 225 13.34 10.01 10.47
C HIS A 225 13.09 11.34 9.76
N CYS A 226 12.45 11.30 8.61
CA CYS A 226 12.30 12.47 7.74
C CYS A 226 10.82 12.80 7.49
N ASN A 227 9.93 12.40 8.39
CA ASN A 227 8.51 12.74 8.33
C ASN A 227 7.83 12.54 9.69
N SER A 228 6.64 13.07 9.81
CA SER A 228 5.66 12.75 10.85
C SER A 228 4.26 13.02 10.32
N GLU A 229 3.22 12.55 11.02
CA GLU A 229 1.85 12.88 10.65
C GLU A 229 1.62 14.39 10.60
N GLU A 230 2.11 15.13 11.58
CA GLU A 230 1.94 16.58 11.65
C GLU A 230 2.60 17.29 10.46
N VAL A 231 3.82 16.88 10.12
CA VAL A 231 4.58 17.43 8.98
C VAL A 231 3.87 17.11 7.67
N ALA A 232 3.48 15.85 7.45
CA ALA A 232 2.76 15.44 6.25
C ALA A 232 1.42 16.21 6.12
N LYS A 233 0.64 16.31 7.19
CA LYS A 233 -0.62 17.04 7.23
C LYS A 233 -0.45 18.52 6.90
N THR A 234 0.60 19.15 7.43
CA THR A 234 0.93 20.55 7.16
C THR A 234 1.29 20.76 5.69
N SER A 235 2.16 19.91 5.14
CA SER A 235 2.58 19.95 3.73
C SER A 235 1.38 19.75 2.80
N HIS A 236 0.53 18.76 3.06
CA HIS A 236 -0.66 18.47 2.26
C HIS A 236 -1.67 19.64 2.30
N THR A 237 -1.93 20.19 3.48
CA THR A 237 -2.86 21.33 3.64
C THR A 237 -2.34 22.56 2.91
N SER A 238 -1.04 22.85 3.01
CA SER A 238 -0.39 23.96 2.34
C SER A 238 -0.45 23.82 0.82
N TYR A 239 -0.20 22.60 0.29
CA TYR A 239 -0.35 22.30 -1.14
C TYR A 239 -1.77 22.57 -1.61
N MET A 240 -2.76 21.98 -0.93
CA MET A 240 -4.17 22.14 -1.29
C MET A 240 -4.63 23.59 -1.25
N ALA A 241 -4.16 24.37 -0.29
CA ALA A 241 -4.46 25.79 -0.18
C ALA A 241 -3.87 26.57 -1.35
N THR A 242 -2.57 26.36 -1.64
CA THR A 242 -1.83 27.06 -2.71
C THR A 242 -2.45 26.82 -4.08
N TRP A 243 -2.87 25.57 -4.36
CA TRP A 243 -3.40 25.16 -5.66
C TRP A 243 -4.94 25.16 -5.73
N GLY A 244 -5.63 25.72 -4.73
CA GLY A 244 -7.10 25.80 -4.70
C GLY A 244 -7.83 24.48 -4.65
N LYS A 245 -7.19 23.43 -4.09
CA LYS A 245 -7.69 22.05 -4.08
C LYS A 245 -8.50 21.67 -2.82
N ILE A 246 -8.55 22.53 -1.80
CA ILE A 246 -9.24 22.25 -0.51
C ILE A 246 -10.69 21.76 -0.70
N ARG A 247 -11.41 22.34 -1.68
CA ARG A 247 -12.80 21.97 -1.93
C ARG A 247 -12.99 20.53 -2.41
N MET A 248 -11.99 19.96 -3.07
CA MET A 248 -12.01 18.55 -3.55
C MET A 248 -12.05 17.57 -2.38
N PHE A 249 -11.45 17.94 -1.25
CA PHE A 249 -11.31 17.08 -0.07
C PHE A 249 -12.32 17.41 1.04
N LYS A 250 -13.30 18.30 0.78
CA LYS A 250 -14.25 18.76 1.83
C LYS A 250 -14.98 17.61 2.54
N ASN A 251 -15.33 16.56 1.80
CA ASN A 251 -16.07 15.40 2.29
C ASN A 251 -15.24 14.12 2.26
N VAL A 252 -13.91 14.23 2.10
CA VAL A 252 -13.01 13.11 2.05
C VAL A 252 -12.37 12.94 3.43
N ASN A 253 -12.49 11.74 4.01
CA ASN A 253 -11.77 11.38 5.23
C ASN A 253 -10.29 11.23 4.91
N ILE A 254 -9.40 11.95 5.60
CA ILE A 254 -7.95 11.85 5.42
C ILE A 254 -7.34 11.32 6.71
N VAL A 255 -6.65 10.18 6.61
CA VAL A 255 -5.93 9.55 7.72
C VAL A 255 -4.47 9.30 7.36
N TYR A 256 -3.62 9.14 8.38
CA TYR A 256 -2.19 8.91 8.25
C TYR A 256 -1.82 7.62 8.98
N ALA A 257 -1.42 6.61 8.23
CA ALA A 257 -0.98 5.34 8.78
C ALA A 257 0.47 5.42 9.27
N ARG A 258 0.73 4.89 10.46
CA ARG A 258 2.02 4.98 11.15
C ARG A 258 2.57 3.62 11.53
N GLN A 259 3.88 3.59 11.80
CA GLN A 259 4.56 2.39 12.24
C GLN A 259 3.97 1.88 13.57
N ASN A 260 3.64 0.60 13.63
CA ASN A 260 3.08 -0.11 14.78
C ASN A 260 1.71 0.39 15.29
N GLU A 261 1.03 1.27 14.59
CA GLU A 261 -0.32 1.71 14.93
C GLU A 261 -1.37 1.06 14.03
N ILE A 262 -2.58 0.89 14.56
CA ILE A 262 -3.75 0.41 13.82
C ILE A 262 -4.58 1.64 13.48
N ILE A 263 -4.79 1.88 12.18
CA ILE A 263 -5.51 3.05 11.67
C ILE A 263 -6.56 2.58 10.67
N ASP A 264 -7.82 2.93 10.93
CA ASP A 264 -8.95 2.67 10.03
C ASP A 264 -9.20 3.87 9.10
N LEU A 265 -9.61 3.57 7.85
CA LEU A 265 -10.03 4.56 6.86
C LEU A 265 -11.55 4.51 6.62
#